data_28ea69f56378c6da9593ae133d41cf3c
#
_entry.id   28ea69f56378c6da9593ae133d41cf3c
#
_cell.length_a   1.000
_cell.length_b   1.000
_cell.length_c   1.000
_cell.angle_alpha   90.00
_cell.angle_beta   90.00
_cell.angle_gamma   90.00
#
_symmetry.space_group_name_H-M   'P 1'
#
loop_
_entity.id
_entity.type
_entity.pdbx_description
1 polymer ?
#
loop_
_entity_poly.entity_id
_entity_poly.type
_entity_poly.pdbx_seq_one_letter_code
_entity_poly.pdbx_strand_id
1 'polypeptide(L)'
;MEASISLPGRGDHEGFWPGWWAMGNLGRPGYPATTDGLWPYSYWDKCDAGITANQSAPDGLSLLPGMRLPACTCKGEDHPSPGNSRSSPEIDGIEASVGYIGPGHERATGTASQSFQAAPFDVWYQPDYDYLEIYNKEITGMNAYRGGVFQQALSGVTWLNNEWYDGNAYQIYGFEYTPGDNGDISWFVGDDYVFKVDPRSTRPNGNIGQRVIPEEPLTMILNFGMSNSFAQVMLPNLDKLMPATMRFDYVRIYQDPDAESVTCDPPGYPTTEYIRKHREP
;
A
#
# COMPACT_ATOMS: atom_id res chain seq x y z
N MET A 1 -6.89 11.90 0.20
CA MET A 1 -6.65 11.85 -1.28
C MET A 1 -7.78 11.11 -1.95
N GLU A 2 -8.22 11.57 -3.11
CA GLU A 2 -9.22 10.89 -3.93
C GLU A 2 -8.89 11.00 -5.41
N ALA A 3 -9.36 10.05 -6.19
CA ALA A 3 -9.32 10.08 -7.64
C ALA A 3 -10.65 9.59 -8.23
N SER A 4 -11.11 10.25 -9.29
CA SER A 4 -12.26 9.82 -10.08
C SER A 4 -11.73 8.99 -11.25
N ILE A 5 -12.04 7.70 -11.24
CA ILE A 5 -11.42 6.72 -12.14
C ILE A 5 -12.49 5.92 -12.88
N SER A 6 -12.30 5.75 -14.20
CA SER A 6 -12.91 4.69 -14.97
C SER A 6 -11.86 3.61 -15.23
N LEU A 7 -12.10 2.42 -14.72
CA LEU A 7 -11.17 1.32 -14.75
C LEU A 7 -11.00 0.75 -16.16
N PRO A 8 -9.84 0.17 -16.50
CA PRO A 8 -9.59 -0.38 -17.83
C PRO A 8 -10.30 -1.72 -18.03
N GLY A 9 -10.64 -2.01 -19.25
CA GLY A 9 -11.23 -3.28 -19.66
C GLY A 9 -12.64 -3.48 -19.11
N ARG A 10 -12.88 -4.59 -18.46
CA ARG A 10 -14.21 -5.01 -17.98
C ARG A 10 -14.14 -5.60 -16.59
N GLY A 11 -15.11 -5.28 -15.73
CA GLY A 11 -15.20 -5.85 -14.40
C GLY A 11 -15.61 -7.33 -14.33
N ASP A 12 -16.00 -7.92 -15.46
CA ASP A 12 -16.38 -9.33 -15.59
C ASP A 12 -15.34 -10.18 -16.35
N HIS A 13 -14.17 -9.63 -16.68
CA HIS A 13 -13.10 -10.33 -17.38
C HIS A 13 -11.75 -10.11 -16.71
N GLU A 14 -11.13 -11.17 -16.27
CA GLU A 14 -9.80 -11.16 -15.67
C GLU A 14 -8.71 -10.80 -16.68
N GLY A 15 -7.63 -10.17 -16.20
CA GLY A 15 -6.42 -9.93 -17.00
C GLY A 15 -5.67 -8.67 -16.62
N PHE A 16 -6.30 -7.72 -15.98
CA PHE A 16 -5.70 -6.41 -15.69
C PHE A 16 -5.48 -6.17 -14.20
N TRP A 17 -4.48 -5.35 -13.92
CA TRP A 17 -4.11 -4.85 -12.61
C TRP A 17 -3.91 -3.33 -12.67
N PRO A 18 -4.99 -2.55 -12.64
CA PRO A 18 -4.89 -1.11 -12.45
C PRO A 18 -4.67 -0.76 -10.99
N GLY A 19 -3.82 0.22 -10.73
CA GLY A 19 -3.50 0.72 -9.41
C GLY A 19 -3.51 2.25 -9.33
N TRP A 20 -3.98 2.76 -8.19
CA TRP A 20 -3.80 4.13 -7.75
C TRP A 20 -3.46 4.11 -6.27
N TRP A 21 -2.26 4.53 -5.93
CA TRP A 21 -1.65 4.29 -4.65
C TRP A 21 -0.58 5.34 -4.32
N ALA A 22 -0.09 5.31 -3.12
CA ALA A 22 0.97 6.18 -2.65
C ALA A 22 2.03 5.38 -1.90
N MET A 23 3.28 5.74 -2.07
CA MET A 23 4.42 5.08 -1.44
C MET A 23 5.46 6.09 -0.99
N GLY A 24 6.21 5.79 0.06
CA GLY A 24 7.33 6.60 0.51
C GLY A 24 8.22 7.03 -0.66
N ASN A 25 8.51 8.32 -0.75
CA ASN A 25 9.06 8.96 -1.96
C ASN A 25 10.50 8.56 -2.32
N LEU A 26 11.23 7.88 -1.44
CA LEU A 26 12.52 7.29 -1.76
C LEU A 26 12.41 5.91 -2.43
N GLY A 27 11.20 5.35 -2.45
CA GLY A 27 10.99 3.99 -2.96
C GLY A 27 11.63 2.92 -2.07
N ARG A 28 11.64 1.70 -2.56
CA ARG A 28 12.26 0.54 -1.87
C ARG A 28 13.48 0.10 -2.65
N PRO A 29 14.69 0.23 -2.08
CA PRO A 29 15.90 -0.25 -2.74
C PRO A 29 15.77 -1.74 -3.12
N GLY A 30 16.12 -2.05 -4.37
CA GLY A 30 16.01 -3.41 -4.89
C GLY A 30 14.60 -3.88 -5.27
N TYR A 31 13.58 -3.08 -5.04
CA TYR A 31 12.21 -3.33 -5.46
C TYR A 31 11.88 -2.44 -6.69
N PRO A 32 11.06 -2.82 -7.64
CA PRO A 32 10.23 -4.04 -7.72
C PRO A 32 10.86 -5.17 -8.50
N ALA A 33 12.08 -4.98 -8.96
CA ALA A 33 12.65 -5.82 -10.01
C ALA A 33 12.95 -7.24 -9.54
N THR A 34 13.10 -7.45 -8.23
CA THR A 34 13.55 -8.72 -7.70
C THR A 34 12.84 -9.08 -6.40
N THR A 35 12.72 -10.36 -6.15
CA THR A 35 12.35 -10.91 -4.85
C THR A 35 13.41 -10.64 -3.77
N ASP A 36 14.58 -10.18 -4.18
CA ASP A 36 15.66 -9.75 -3.30
C ASP A 36 15.49 -8.32 -2.81
N GLY A 37 14.51 -7.60 -3.35
CA GLY A 37 14.09 -6.30 -2.87
C GLY A 37 13.51 -6.43 -1.48
N LEU A 38 14.33 -6.17 -0.50
CA LEU A 38 13.94 -6.21 0.89
C LEU A 38 13.30 -4.89 1.29
N TRP A 39 12.41 -4.98 2.25
CA TRP A 39 12.09 -3.82 3.08
C TRP A 39 13.27 -3.58 4.01
N PRO A 40 14.26 -2.77 3.64
CA PRO A 40 15.46 -2.61 4.45
C PRO A 40 15.22 -1.77 5.69
N TYR A 41 13.96 -1.42 5.95
CA TYR A 41 13.59 -0.34 6.84
C TYR A 41 12.56 -0.79 7.85
N SER A 42 12.63 -0.17 9.02
CA SER A 42 11.67 -0.36 10.08
C SER A 42 10.89 0.91 10.34
N TYR A 43 9.79 0.78 11.01
CA TYR A 43 9.02 1.92 11.53
C TYR A 43 9.59 2.50 12.83
N TRP A 44 10.66 1.93 13.37
CA TRP A 44 11.23 2.45 14.60
C TRP A 44 12.17 3.61 14.35
N ASP A 45 12.03 4.62 15.19
CA ASP A 45 12.94 5.75 15.26
C ASP A 45 14.13 5.50 16.20
N LYS A 46 14.25 4.29 16.74
CA LYS A 46 15.26 3.95 17.75
C LYS A 46 16.19 2.85 17.28
N CYS A 47 17.49 3.08 17.47
CA CYS A 47 18.53 2.10 17.16
C CYS A 47 18.48 0.83 18.03
N ASP A 48 17.87 0.89 19.19
CA ASP A 48 17.70 -0.26 20.07
C ASP A 48 16.71 -1.31 19.57
N ALA A 49 15.78 -0.89 18.70
CA ALA A 49 14.92 -1.82 17.96
C ALA A 49 15.71 -2.64 16.93
N GLY A 50 16.82 -2.18 16.58
CA GLY A 50 18.03 -2.64 16.03
C GLY A 50 18.09 -3.54 14.86
N ILE A 51 18.79 -4.59 15.07
CA ILE A 51 19.09 -5.58 14.06
C ILE A 51 17.93 -6.56 13.98
N THR A 52 17.44 -6.76 12.77
CA THR A 52 16.23 -7.53 12.50
C THR A 52 16.46 -9.05 12.52
N ALA A 53 17.37 -9.53 13.35
CA ALA A 53 17.74 -10.94 13.41
C ALA A 53 16.54 -11.90 13.60
N ASN A 54 15.49 -11.41 14.25
CA ASN A 54 14.30 -12.21 14.52
C ASN A 54 13.16 -11.98 13.52
N GLN A 55 13.40 -11.26 12.47
CA GLN A 55 12.41 -11.07 11.39
C GLN A 55 12.48 -12.15 10.31
N SER A 56 13.41 -13.08 10.45
CA SER A 56 13.47 -14.23 9.56
C SER A 56 12.38 -15.22 9.87
N ALA A 57 11.73 -15.76 8.84
CA ALA A 57 10.93 -16.97 8.99
C ALA A 57 11.83 -18.13 9.51
N PRO A 58 11.25 -19.09 10.26
CA PRO A 58 12.01 -20.23 10.78
C PRO A 58 12.69 -21.08 9.70
N ASP A 59 12.17 -21.04 8.48
CA ASP A 59 12.73 -21.71 7.31
C ASP A 59 13.86 -20.90 6.63
N GLY A 60 14.16 -19.70 7.12
CA GLY A 60 15.20 -18.85 6.57
C GLY A 60 14.82 -18.15 5.25
N LEU A 61 13.57 -18.24 4.81
CA LEU A 61 13.13 -17.63 3.55
C LEU A 61 12.85 -16.13 3.68
N SER A 62 12.64 -15.61 4.87
CA SER A 62 12.63 -14.16 5.04
C SER A 62 14.07 -13.67 5.05
N LEU A 63 14.42 -12.85 4.10
CA LEU A 63 15.78 -12.38 3.88
C LEU A 63 16.15 -11.16 4.75
N LEU A 64 15.47 -10.97 5.87
CA LEU A 64 15.65 -9.81 6.75
C LEU A 64 16.62 -10.02 7.93
N PRO A 65 17.18 -11.22 8.22
CA PRO A 65 18.08 -11.38 9.37
C PRO A 65 19.34 -10.55 9.21
N GLY A 66 19.70 -9.85 10.27
CA GLY A 66 20.92 -9.08 10.33
C GLY A 66 20.91 -7.73 9.60
N MET A 67 19.78 -7.30 9.09
CA MET A 67 19.66 -5.98 8.49
C MET A 67 19.67 -4.88 9.57
N ARG A 68 20.47 -3.85 9.32
CA ARG A 68 20.47 -2.65 10.13
C ARG A 68 19.25 -1.80 9.83
N LEU A 69 18.57 -1.33 10.85
CA LEU A 69 17.43 -0.42 10.67
C LEU A 69 17.93 0.97 10.24
N PRO A 70 17.18 1.69 9.38
CA PRO A 70 17.56 3.04 8.96
C PRO A 70 17.65 4.03 10.13
N ALA A 71 16.84 3.85 11.16
CA ALA A 71 16.92 4.63 12.39
C ALA A 71 18.29 4.51 13.10
N CYS A 72 19.04 3.47 12.79
CA CYS A 72 20.39 3.23 13.34
C CYS A 72 21.51 3.87 12.53
N THR A 73 21.20 4.70 11.52
CA THR A 73 22.23 5.44 10.79
C THR A 73 22.83 6.54 11.65
N CYS A 74 24.15 6.69 11.57
CA CYS A 74 24.87 7.73 12.26
C CYS A 74 24.94 9.02 11.44
N LYS A 75 25.13 10.14 12.12
CA LYS A 75 25.38 11.40 11.42
C LYS A 75 26.61 11.26 10.52
N GLY A 76 26.44 11.60 9.24
CA GLY A 76 27.49 11.51 8.23
C GLY A 76 27.46 10.22 7.40
N GLU A 77 26.61 9.26 7.74
CA GLU A 77 26.30 8.15 6.87
C GLU A 77 25.39 8.61 5.71
N ASP A 78 25.38 7.84 4.65
CA ASP A 78 24.58 8.14 3.45
C ASP A 78 23.11 7.76 3.68
N HIS A 79 22.40 8.65 4.34
CA HIS A 79 20.98 8.51 4.63
C HIS A 79 20.34 9.91 4.72
N PRO A 80 19.15 10.14 4.13
CA PRO A 80 18.53 11.47 4.11
C PRO A 80 18.05 11.93 5.49
N SER A 81 17.70 11.01 6.36
CA SER A 81 17.13 11.27 7.68
C SER A 81 17.82 10.43 8.75
N PRO A 82 19.10 10.68 9.09
CA PRO A 82 19.79 9.89 10.12
C PRO A 82 19.00 9.88 11.42
N GLY A 83 18.74 8.69 11.97
CA GLY A 83 17.95 8.47 13.17
C GLY A 83 16.44 8.32 12.94
N ASN A 84 15.93 8.62 11.76
CA ASN A 84 14.52 8.42 11.38
C ASN A 84 14.38 7.32 10.33
N SER A 85 13.35 6.53 10.45
CA SER A 85 13.04 5.49 9.48
C SER A 85 12.51 6.08 8.16
N ARG A 86 12.92 5.47 7.04
CA ARG A 86 12.38 5.72 5.71
C ARG A 86 11.93 4.37 5.13
N SER A 87 10.88 3.82 5.73
CA SER A 87 10.41 2.45 5.48
C SER A 87 9.65 2.28 4.16
N SER A 88 9.46 3.37 3.41
CA SER A 88 8.68 3.37 2.17
C SER A 88 7.32 2.66 2.32
N PRO A 89 6.50 3.10 3.27
CA PRO A 89 5.17 2.54 3.45
C PRO A 89 4.33 2.76 2.21
N GLU A 90 3.31 1.93 2.04
CA GLU A 90 2.43 1.99 0.88
C GLU A 90 0.97 2.04 1.34
N ILE A 91 0.22 2.96 0.74
CA ILE A 91 -1.23 3.05 0.92
C ILE A 91 -1.86 2.95 -0.47
N ASP A 92 -2.62 1.88 -0.68
CA ASP A 92 -3.30 1.64 -1.93
C ASP A 92 -4.73 2.19 -1.84
N GLY A 93 -5.01 3.25 -2.57
CA GLY A 93 -6.36 3.76 -2.74
C GLY A 93 -7.21 2.73 -3.47
N ILE A 94 -6.62 2.06 -4.46
CA ILE A 94 -7.20 0.93 -5.17
C ILE A 94 -6.12 0.12 -5.88
N GLU A 95 -6.24 -1.21 -5.79
CA GLU A 95 -5.69 -2.18 -6.72
C GLU A 95 -6.85 -3.04 -7.22
N ALA A 96 -7.21 -2.93 -8.51
CA ALA A 96 -8.41 -3.60 -8.98
C ALA A 96 -8.11 -4.93 -9.68
N SER A 97 -9.03 -5.85 -9.52
CA SER A 97 -9.05 -7.15 -10.18
C SER A 97 -10.49 -7.61 -10.40
N VAL A 98 -10.67 -8.89 -10.68
CA VAL A 98 -12.00 -9.51 -10.82
C VAL A 98 -12.15 -10.60 -9.78
N GLY A 99 -13.27 -10.61 -9.09
CA GLY A 99 -13.70 -11.66 -8.20
C GLY A 99 -14.99 -12.31 -8.69
N TYR A 100 -15.45 -13.32 -7.97
CA TYR A 100 -16.65 -14.07 -8.32
C TYR A 100 -17.62 -14.10 -7.16
N ILE A 101 -18.86 -13.70 -7.41
CA ILE A 101 -19.94 -13.69 -6.43
C ILE A 101 -21.07 -14.67 -6.82
N GLY A 102 -21.95 -14.94 -5.87
CA GLY A 102 -23.05 -15.88 -6.02
C GLY A 102 -22.75 -17.27 -5.41
N PRO A 103 -23.78 -18.09 -5.20
CA PRO A 103 -23.65 -19.37 -4.47
C PRO A 103 -22.68 -20.37 -5.11
N GLY A 104 -22.50 -20.29 -6.42
CA GLY A 104 -21.58 -21.14 -7.21
C GLY A 104 -20.39 -20.36 -7.75
N HIS A 105 -20.13 -19.13 -7.30
CA HIS A 105 -19.10 -18.24 -7.84
C HIS A 105 -19.24 -18.02 -9.37
N GLU A 106 -20.46 -17.91 -9.84
CA GLU A 106 -20.79 -17.88 -11.27
C GLU A 106 -20.79 -16.47 -11.88
N ARG A 107 -20.85 -15.44 -11.03
CA ARG A 107 -20.90 -14.06 -11.51
C ARG A 107 -19.57 -13.35 -11.28
N ALA A 108 -18.86 -13.08 -12.38
CA ALA A 108 -17.66 -12.26 -12.35
C ALA A 108 -18.00 -10.78 -12.10
N THR A 109 -17.29 -10.16 -11.18
CA THR A 109 -17.53 -8.79 -10.75
C THR A 109 -16.20 -8.14 -10.40
N GLY A 110 -16.03 -6.88 -10.79
CA GLY A 110 -14.85 -6.10 -10.41
C GLY A 110 -14.68 -6.02 -8.90
N THR A 111 -13.44 -6.03 -8.46
CA THR A 111 -13.07 -5.85 -7.06
C THR A 111 -11.99 -4.79 -6.91
N ALA A 112 -12.01 -4.07 -5.80
CA ALA A 112 -10.94 -3.18 -5.37
C ALA A 112 -10.34 -3.71 -4.07
N SER A 113 -9.05 -4.05 -4.10
CA SER A 113 -8.25 -4.18 -2.89
C SER A 113 -7.82 -2.79 -2.44
N GLN A 114 -8.01 -2.48 -1.18
CA GLN A 114 -7.63 -1.24 -0.53
C GLN A 114 -6.76 -1.61 0.66
N SER A 115 -5.52 -1.17 0.66
CA SER A 115 -4.51 -1.74 1.55
C SER A 115 -3.61 -0.71 2.19
N PHE A 116 -3.15 -1.04 3.39
CA PHE A 116 -1.95 -0.51 3.98
C PHE A 116 -0.87 -1.61 3.96
N GLN A 117 0.22 -1.35 3.25
CA GLN A 117 1.35 -2.27 3.16
C GLN A 117 2.42 -1.82 4.14
N ALA A 118 2.64 -2.63 5.16
CA ALA A 118 3.43 -2.27 6.32
C ALA A 118 4.75 -3.05 6.37
N ALA A 119 5.82 -2.34 6.71
CA ALA A 119 7.09 -2.90 7.14
C ALA A 119 7.29 -2.65 8.64
N PRO A 120 8.19 -3.36 9.31
CA PRO A 120 8.90 -4.54 8.81
C PRO A 120 7.99 -5.76 8.75
N PHE A 121 8.31 -6.69 7.86
CA PHE A 121 7.68 -8.00 7.87
C PHE A 121 8.26 -8.83 9.01
N ASP A 122 7.38 -9.49 9.78
CA ASP A 122 7.73 -10.52 10.73
C ASP A 122 6.68 -11.63 10.64
N VAL A 123 7.10 -12.83 10.36
CA VAL A 123 6.20 -13.99 10.21
C VAL A 123 5.38 -14.27 11.48
N TRP A 124 5.88 -13.85 12.62
CA TRP A 124 5.21 -13.99 13.92
C TRP A 124 4.33 -12.80 14.27
N TYR A 125 4.50 -11.68 13.60
CA TYR A 125 3.65 -10.54 13.82
C TYR A 125 2.29 -10.78 13.17
N GLN A 126 1.27 -10.57 13.96
CA GLN A 126 -0.11 -10.55 13.47
C GLN A 126 -0.73 -9.20 13.85
N PRO A 127 -1.31 -8.47 12.89
CA PRO A 127 -2.17 -7.34 13.21
C PRO A 127 -3.29 -7.76 14.14
N ASP A 128 -3.74 -6.86 14.98
CA ASP A 128 -4.92 -7.11 15.79
C ASP A 128 -6.16 -6.83 14.94
N TYR A 129 -6.75 -7.90 14.44
CA TYR A 129 -7.87 -7.84 13.50
C TYR A 129 -9.16 -7.31 14.14
N ASP A 130 -9.27 -7.27 15.47
CA ASP A 130 -10.40 -6.69 16.18
C ASP A 130 -10.48 -5.16 16.00
N TYR A 131 -9.39 -4.55 15.56
CA TYR A 131 -9.27 -3.11 15.28
C TYR A 131 -9.15 -2.77 13.80
N LEU A 132 -9.48 -3.73 12.92
CA LEU A 132 -9.70 -3.47 11.50
C LEU A 132 -11.20 -3.42 11.26
N GLU A 133 -11.69 -2.29 10.74
CA GLU A 133 -13.12 -2.07 10.62
C GLU A 133 -13.57 -2.19 9.16
N ILE A 134 -14.63 -2.96 8.95
CA ILE A 134 -15.38 -3.00 7.69
C ILE A 134 -16.68 -2.23 7.92
N TYR A 135 -16.82 -1.08 7.29
CA TYR A 135 -18.00 -0.22 7.47
C TYR A 135 -19.22 -0.71 6.69
N ASN A 136 -19.01 -1.09 5.43
CA ASN A 136 -20.09 -1.59 4.58
C ASN A 136 -19.87 -3.07 4.24
N LYS A 137 -20.41 -3.94 5.09
CA LYS A 137 -20.26 -5.40 4.98
C LYS A 137 -21.04 -6.03 3.82
N GLU A 138 -21.92 -5.26 3.17
CA GLU A 138 -22.68 -5.75 2.01
C GLU A 138 -21.79 -5.78 0.75
N ILE A 139 -20.83 -4.87 0.67
CA ILE A 139 -19.94 -4.75 -0.49
C ILE A 139 -18.47 -4.96 -0.17
N THR A 140 -18.08 -4.95 1.11
CA THR A 140 -16.66 -5.03 1.52
C THR A 140 -16.45 -6.16 2.52
N GLY A 141 -15.37 -6.89 2.34
CA GLY A 141 -14.89 -7.91 3.27
C GLY A 141 -13.40 -7.75 3.53
N MET A 142 -12.92 -8.45 4.56
CA MET A 142 -11.48 -8.55 4.79
C MET A 142 -10.81 -9.30 3.64
N ASN A 143 -9.68 -8.78 3.16
CA ASN A 143 -8.85 -9.50 2.21
C ASN A 143 -8.24 -10.73 2.87
N ALA A 144 -8.28 -11.86 2.19
CA ALA A 144 -7.59 -13.07 2.62
C ALA A 144 -6.07 -12.96 2.47
N TYR A 145 -5.59 -12.12 1.55
CA TYR A 145 -4.18 -11.82 1.40
C TYR A 145 -3.71 -10.92 2.55
N ARG A 146 -2.66 -11.35 3.25
CA ARG A 146 -2.11 -10.68 4.44
C ARG A 146 -0.65 -10.29 4.27
N GLY A 147 -0.17 -10.35 3.07
CA GLY A 147 1.21 -10.08 2.71
C GLY A 147 2.01 -11.33 2.38
N GLY A 148 3.26 -11.13 2.11
CA GLY A 148 4.26 -12.16 1.81
C GLY A 148 5.47 -12.04 2.72
N VAL A 149 6.57 -12.64 2.34
CA VAL A 149 7.83 -12.62 3.11
C VAL A 149 8.49 -11.24 3.17
N PHE A 150 8.04 -10.30 2.36
CA PHE A 150 8.66 -8.97 2.23
C PHE A 150 7.81 -7.83 2.79
N GLN A 151 6.51 -8.04 2.98
CA GLN A 151 5.61 -7.01 3.47
C GLN A 151 4.36 -7.63 4.10
N GLN A 152 3.72 -6.89 4.98
CA GLN A 152 2.39 -7.24 5.48
C GLN A 152 1.36 -6.32 4.86
N ALA A 153 0.20 -6.90 4.52
CA ALA A 153 -0.93 -6.18 3.99
C ALA A 153 -2.11 -6.21 4.98
N LEU A 154 -2.58 -5.03 5.37
CA LEU A 154 -3.83 -4.84 6.08
C LEU A 154 -4.82 -4.32 5.03
N SER A 155 -5.77 -5.16 4.62
CA SER A 155 -6.50 -4.92 3.39
C SER A 155 -7.97 -5.32 3.48
N GLY A 156 -8.83 -4.47 2.93
CA GLY A 156 -10.21 -4.77 2.58
C GLY A 156 -10.36 -5.01 1.08
N VAL A 157 -11.36 -5.78 0.70
CA VAL A 157 -11.77 -5.97 -0.70
C VAL A 157 -13.20 -5.54 -0.86
N THR A 158 -13.42 -4.59 -1.76
CA THR A 158 -14.75 -4.02 -2.06
C THR A 158 -15.20 -4.49 -3.45
N TRP A 159 -16.45 -4.97 -3.54
CA TRP A 159 -17.10 -5.29 -4.80
C TRP A 159 -17.46 -4.02 -5.55
N LEU A 160 -17.16 -4.01 -6.86
CA LEU A 160 -17.37 -2.85 -7.71
C LEU A 160 -18.57 -3.08 -8.66
N ASN A 161 -19.11 -1.98 -9.15
CA ASN A 161 -20.06 -2.03 -10.24
C ASN A 161 -19.31 -2.17 -11.58
N ASN A 162 -19.67 -3.16 -12.38
CA ASN A 162 -19.04 -3.41 -13.69
C ASN A 162 -19.26 -2.27 -14.71
N GLU A 163 -20.17 -1.33 -14.43
CA GLU A 163 -20.33 -0.12 -15.23
C GLU A 163 -19.21 0.93 -15.01
N TRP A 164 -18.38 0.78 -13.98
CA TRP A 164 -17.27 1.70 -13.71
C TRP A 164 -16.00 1.40 -14.50
N TYR A 165 -16.18 0.77 -15.65
CA TYR A 165 -15.11 0.32 -16.55
C TYR A 165 -15.27 0.90 -17.95
N ASP A 166 -14.18 0.91 -18.72
CA ASP A 166 -14.08 1.26 -20.14
C ASP A 166 -14.65 2.63 -20.53
N GLY A 167 -14.68 3.57 -19.58
CA GLY A 167 -15.22 4.91 -19.81
C GLY A 167 -16.74 5.01 -19.75
N ASN A 168 -17.47 3.95 -19.40
CA ASN A 168 -18.92 3.99 -19.26
C ASN A 168 -19.34 4.88 -18.10
N ALA A 169 -18.68 4.71 -16.94
CA ALA A 169 -18.86 5.58 -15.79
C ALA A 169 -17.54 5.73 -15.03
N TYR A 170 -17.49 6.76 -14.19
CA TYR A 170 -16.40 7.01 -13.27
C TYR A 170 -16.88 6.78 -11.84
N GLN A 171 -15.96 6.32 -10.99
CA GLN A 171 -16.19 6.23 -9.57
C GLN A 171 -15.05 6.91 -8.82
N ILE A 172 -15.39 7.47 -7.65
CA ILE A 172 -14.40 8.06 -6.74
C ILE A 172 -13.84 6.95 -5.86
N TYR A 173 -12.52 6.89 -5.80
CA TYR A 173 -11.80 6.02 -4.88
C TYR A 173 -10.87 6.88 -4.05
N GLY A 174 -10.83 6.67 -2.76
CA GLY A 174 -10.01 7.49 -1.93
C GLY A 174 -9.61 6.86 -0.60
N PHE A 175 -8.69 7.55 0.04
CA PHE A 175 -8.31 7.32 1.41
C PHE A 175 -7.97 8.63 2.10
N GLU A 176 -8.18 8.64 3.40
CA GLU A 176 -7.68 9.67 4.29
C GLU A 176 -6.87 9.03 5.41
N TYR A 177 -5.87 9.73 5.91
CA TYR A 177 -5.04 9.22 6.99
C TYR A 177 -4.50 10.34 7.88
N THR A 178 -4.30 9.97 9.13
CA THR A 178 -3.56 10.77 10.11
C THR A 178 -2.22 10.07 10.36
N PRO A 179 -1.07 10.75 10.21
CA PRO A 179 0.22 10.12 10.41
C PRO A 179 0.54 9.86 11.89
N GLY A 180 1.51 8.97 12.14
CA GLY A 180 2.09 8.71 13.46
C GLY A 180 1.55 7.51 14.20
N ASP A 181 2.04 7.32 15.43
CA ASP A 181 1.77 6.15 16.28
C ASP A 181 0.28 5.98 16.63
N ASN A 182 -0.44 7.09 16.70
CA ASN A 182 -1.87 7.12 16.99
C ASN A 182 -2.70 7.47 15.75
N GLY A 183 -2.08 7.41 14.60
CA GLY A 183 -2.72 7.69 13.33
C GLY A 183 -3.62 6.56 12.87
N ASP A 184 -4.48 6.84 11.92
CA ASP A 184 -5.37 5.88 11.30
C ASP A 184 -5.44 6.08 9.79
N ILE A 185 -6.00 5.10 9.08
CA ILE A 185 -6.28 5.19 7.65
C ILE A 185 -7.70 4.71 7.42
N SER A 186 -8.49 5.49 6.67
CA SER A 186 -9.83 5.12 6.24
C SER A 186 -9.94 5.20 4.72
N TRP A 187 -10.56 4.21 4.11
CA TRP A 187 -10.82 4.18 2.67
C TRP A 187 -12.29 4.33 2.35
N PHE A 188 -12.55 4.91 1.19
CA PHE A 188 -13.91 5.09 0.69
C PHE A 188 -14.02 4.81 -0.82
N VAL A 189 -15.23 4.43 -1.24
CA VAL A 189 -15.64 4.25 -2.63
C VAL A 189 -16.93 5.03 -2.83
N GLY A 190 -16.88 6.05 -3.68
CA GLY A 190 -17.96 7.04 -3.73
C GLY A 190 -18.10 7.77 -2.40
N ASP A 191 -19.32 7.80 -1.87
CA ASP A 191 -19.63 8.42 -0.58
C ASP A 191 -19.55 7.43 0.60
N ASP A 192 -19.25 6.16 0.33
CA ASP A 192 -19.23 5.11 1.34
C ASP A 192 -17.81 4.88 1.88
N TYR A 193 -17.62 5.05 3.19
CA TYR A 193 -16.48 4.47 3.88
C TYR A 193 -16.60 2.94 3.85
N VAL A 194 -15.51 2.26 3.56
CA VAL A 194 -15.52 0.81 3.33
C VAL A 194 -14.59 0.05 4.27
N PHE A 195 -13.41 0.58 4.55
CA PHE A 195 -12.39 -0.08 5.36
C PHE A 195 -11.61 0.92 6.21
N LYS A 196 -11.17 0.50 7.41
CA LYS A 196 -10.34 1.30 8.30
C LYS A 196 -9.27 0.46 8.98
N VAL A 197 -8.08 1.04 9.07
CA VAL A 197 -6.97 0.60 9.93
C VAL A 197 -6.87 1.55 11.11
N ASP A 198 -7.25 1.08 12.30
CA ASP A 198 -7.07 1.79 13.57
C ASP A 198 -5.64 1.54 14.07
N PRO A 199 -4.98 2.50 14.74
CA PRO A 199 -3.60 2.33 15.23
C PRO A 199 -3.40 1.14 16.17
N ARG A 200 -4.45 0.73 16.89
CA ARG A 200 -4.41 -0.46 17.74
C ARG A 200 -4.22 -1.75 16.96
N SER A 201 -4.58 -1.77 15.68
CA SER A 201 -4.38 -2.94 14.83
C SER A 201 -2.91 -3.23 14.57
N THR A 202 -2.07 -2.21 14.62
CA THR A 202 -0.62 -2.28 14.37
C THR A 202 0.24 -2.11 15.63
N ARG A 203 -0.37 -2.36 16.79
CA ARG A 203 0.29 -2.27 18.12
C ARG A 203 1.49 -3.21 18.24
N PRO A 204 2.36 -3.00 19.25
CA PRO A 204 3.50 -3.86 19.50
C PRO A 204 3.12 -5.34 19.63
N ASN A 205 3.91 -6.20 19.01
CA ASN A 205 3.75 -7.64 19.08
C ASN A 205 5.12 -8.34 18.96
N GLY A 206 5.47 -9.17 19.94
CA GLY A 206 6.77 -9.83 19.97
C GLY A 206 7.92 -8.82 20.06
N ASN A 207 8.82 -8.87 19.10
CA ASN A 207 9.95 -7.94 18.97
C ASN A 207 9.68 -6.76 18.03
N ILE A 208 8.45 -6.65 17.53
CA ILE A 208 7.99 -5.54 16.68
C ILE A 208 7.34 -4.48 17.58
N GLY A 209 7.80 -3.23 17.51
CA GLY A 209 7.19 -2.10 18.19
C GLY A 209 5.89 -1.62 17.51
N GLN A 210 5.35 -0.52 18.01
CA GLN A 210 4.23 0.14 17.37
C GLN A 210 4.62 0.50 15.94
N ARG A 211 3.80 0.10 14.96
CA ARG A 211 3.96 0.54 13.58
C ARG A 211 3.23 1.84 13.38
N VAL A 212 3.92 2.81 12.82
CA VAL A 212 3.35 4.14 12.56
C VAL A 212 2.57 4.17 11.25
N ILE A 213 1.51 4.94 11.23
CA ILE A 213 0.90 5.39 9.99
C ILE A 213 1.87 6.36 9.32
N PRO A 214 2.05 6.32 7.99
CA PRO A 214 3.13 6.99 7.29
C PRO A 214 3.34 8.46 7.66
N GLU A 215 4.55 8.79 8.12
CA GLU A 215 4.98 10.17 8.42
C GLU A 215 5.89 10.75 7.33
N GLU A 216 6.56 9.89 6.59
CA GLU A 216 7.42 10.32 5.48
C GLU A 216 6.62 10.81 4.27
N PRO A 217 7.19 11.69 3.43
CA PRO A 217 6.50 12.17 2.25
C PRO A 217 6.21 11.02 1.28
N LEU A 218 5.00 10.97 0.77
CA LEU A 218 4.53 9.95 -0.15
C LEU A 218 4.53 10.46 -1.59
N THR A 219 4.90 9.59 -2.52
CA THR A 219 4.73 9.79 -3.96
C THR A 219 3.46 9.09 -4.42
N MET A 220 2.61 9.83 -5.11
CA MET A 220 1.43 9.27 -5.75
C MET A 220 1.79 8.53 -7.03
N ILE A 221 1.24 7.34 -7.21
CA ILE A 221 1.50 6.47 -8.35
C ILE A 221 0.17 6.04 -8.98
N LEU A 222 0.13 6.15 -10.30
CA LEU A 222 -0.97 5.72 -11.13
C LEU A 222 -0.39 4.79 -12.19
N ASN A 223 -0.80 3.54 -12.19
CA ASN A 223 -0.29 2.57 -13.13
C ASN A 223 -1.36 1.58 -13.56
N PHE A 224 -1.08 0.93 -14.66
CA PHE A 224 -1.93 -0.09 -15.22
C PHE A 224 -1.06 -1.17 -15.85
N GLY A 225 -1.24 -2.40 -15.40
CA GLY A 225 -0.43 -3.52 -15.85
C GLY A 225 -1.18 -4.84 -15.82
N MET A 226 -0.39 -5.91 -15.93
CA MET A 226 -0.85 -7.30 -15.85
C MET A 226 0.18 -8.11 -15.07
N SER A 227 -0.26 -8.94 -14.13
CA SER A 227 0.63 -9.83 -13.41
C SER A 227 -0.14 -11.00 -12.79
N ASN A 228 0.32 -12.21 -13.02
CA ASN A 228 -0.20 -13.40 -12.34
C ASN A 228 0.07 -13.40 -10.83
N SER A 229 0.90 -12.49 -10.34
CA SER A 229 1.18 -12.36 -8.91
C SER A 229 0.03 -11.67 -8.15
N PHE A 230 -0.83 -10.96 -8.86
CA PHE A 230 -1.97 -10.24 -8.26
C PHE A 230 -3.32 -10.71 -8.82
N ALA A 231 -3.44 -10.73 -10.16
CA ALA A 231 -4.66 -11.13 -10.84
C ALA A 231 -4.31 -12.06 -11.99
N GLN A 232 -5.07 -13.13 -12.16
CA GLN A 232 -4.82 -14.10 -13.23
C GLN A 232 -4.85 -13.44 -14.60
N VAL A 233 -3.78 -13.59 -15.36
CA VAL A 233 -3.70 -13.12 -16.74
C VAL A 233 -4.31 -14.19 -17.66
N MET A 234 -5.54 -13.96 -18.07
CA MET A 234 -6.28 -14.85 -18.96
C MET A 234 -6.04 -14.46 -20.41
N LEU A 235 -5.02 -15.03 -21.05
CA LEU A 235 -4.69 -14.71 -22.45
C LEU A 235 -5.89 -14.76 -23.41
N PRO A 236 -6.83 -15.75 -23.31
CA PRO A 236 -8.02 -15.76 -24.16
C PRO A 236 -8.96 -14.57 -23.94
N ASN A 237 -8.87 -13.87 -22.82
CA ASN A 237 -9.67 -12.68 -22.56
C ASN A 237 -9.05 -11.42 -23.18
N LEU A 238 -7.73 -11.40 -23.41
CA LEU A 238 -7.04 -10.20 -23.89
C LEU A 238 -7.59 -9.68 -25.22
N ASP A 239 -8.00 -10.56 -26.12
CA ASP A 239 -8.63 -10.16 -27.39
C ASP A 239 -9.93 -9.37 -27.17
N LYS A 240 -10.62 -9.57 -26.05
CA LYS A 240 -11.85 -8.88 -25.67
C LYS A 240 -11.60 -7.62 -24.87
N LEU A 241 -10.43 -7.50 -24.25
CA LEU A 241 -10.06 -6.43 -23.35
C LEU A 241 -9.22 -5.34 -24.04
N MET A 242 -8.54 -5.68 -25.14
CA MET A 242 -7.64 -4.75 -25.83
C MET A 242 -8.29 -4.09 -27.05
N PRO A 243 -8.01 -2.81 -27.33
CA PRO A 243 -7.19 -1.92 -26.54
C PRO A 243 -7.89 -1.50 -25.24
N ALA A 244 -7.15 -1.41 -24.13
CA ALA A 244 -7.69 -0.99 -22.86
C ALA A 244 -7.11 0.35 -22.42
N THR A 245 -7.91 1.14 -21.72
CA THR A 245 -7.52 2.47 -21.25
C THR A 245 -8.05 2.69 -19.83
N MET A 246 -7.15 2.98 -18.91
CA MET A 246 -7.50 3.52 -17.60
C MET A 246 -7.67 5.03 -17.73
N ARG A 247 -8.75 5.57 -17.18
CA ARG A 247 -9.08 7.00 -17.33
C ARG A 247 -9.22 7.65 -15.97
N PHE A 248 -8.62 8.81 -15.82
CA PHE A 248 -8.73 9.66 -14.65
C PHE A 248 -9.43 10.95 -15.06
N ASP A 249 -10.51 11.30 -14.37
CA ASP A 249 -11.15 12.60 -14.52
C ASP A 249 -10.38 13.64 -13.71
N TYR A 250 -10.10 13.32 -12.44
CA TYR A 250 -9.28 14.14 -11.56
C TYR A 250 -8.59 13.32 -10.49
N VAL A 251 -7.58 13.93 -9.88
CA VAL A 251 -7.00 13.55 -8.58
C VAL A 251 -7.04 14.77 -7.69
N ARG A 252 -7.44 14.61 -6.44
CA ARG A 252 -7.51 15.69 -5.45
C ARG A 252 -6.85 15.26 -4.15
N ILE A 253 -6.11 16.21 -3.57
CA ILE A 253 -5.50 16.08 -2.26
C ILE A 253 -6.09 17.16 -1.37
N TYR A 254 -6.62 16.76 -0.23
CA TYR A 254 -7.17 17.64 0.78
C TYR A 254 -6.27 17.62 2.00
N GLN A 255 -6.09 18.76 2.62
CA GLN A 255 -5.34 18.92 3.86
C GLN A 255 -6.08 19.88 4.77
N ASP A 256 -5.81 19.79 6.06
CA ASP A 256 -6.24 20.80 7.03
C ASP A 256 -5.62 22.14 6.63
N PRO A 257 -6.41 23.21 6.41
CA PRO A 257 -5.87 24.50 6.02
C PRO A 257 -4.92 25.12 7.06
N ASP A 258 -5.02 24.73 8.32
CA ASP A 258 -4.12 25.17 9.38
C ASP A 258 -2.84 24.32 9.48
N ALA A 259 -2.76 23.22 8.72
CA ALA A 259 -1.64 22.28 8.70
C ALA A 259 -1.20 21.90 7.28
N GLU A 260 -1.47 22.75 6.31
CA GLU A 260 -1.11 22.48 4.91
C GLU A 260 0.42 22.34 4.74
N SER A 261 0.81 21.24 4.11
CA SER A 261 2.22 20.96 3.79
C SER A 261 2.34 20.35 2.40
N VAL A 262 3.02 21.06 1.51
CA VAL A 262 3.33 20.64 0.14
C VAL A 262 4.84 20.72 -0.04
N THR A 263 5.56 19.71 0.42
CA THR A 263 7.02 19.70 0.37
C THR A 263 7.56 18.28 0.28
N CYS A 264 8.73 18.14 -0.33
CA CYS A 264 9.54 16.90 -0.27
C CYS A 264 10.47 16.86 0.96
N ASP A 265 10.44 17.91 1.78
CA ASP A 265 11.33 18.09 2.92
C ASP A 265 10.54 18.41 4.20
N PRO A 266 9.59 17.58 4.63
CA PRO A 266 8.90 17.82 5.89
C PRO A 266 9.87 17.69 7.07
N PRO A 267 9.59 18.33 8.21
CA PRO A 267 10.43 18.23 9.39
C PRO A 267 10.74 16.76 9.77
N GLY A 268 12.01 16.44 9.92
CA GLY A 268 12.46 15.08 10.21
C GLY A 268 12.65 14.17 9.00
N TYR A 269 12.11 14.52 7.84
CA TYR A 269 12.14 13.67 6.65
C TYR A 269 12.63 14.42 5.37
N PRO A 270 13.79 15.10 5.40
CA PRO A 270 14.33 15.79 4.24
C PRO A 270 14.69 14.79 3.14
N THR A 271 14.40 15.15 1.89
CA THR A 271 14.59 14.26 0.74
C THR A 271 15.30 14.93 -0.43
N THR A 272 15.02 16.22 -0.67
CA THR A 272 15.47 16.93 -1.89
C THR A 272 16.99 16.91 -2.05
N GLU A 273 17.74 17.19 -0.99
CA GLU A 273 19.20 17.21 -1.07
C GLU A 273 19.79 15.81 -1.25
N TYR A 274 19.17 14.80 -0.64
CA TYR A 274 19.56 13.41 -0.83
C TYR A 274 19.37 13.00 -2.29
N ILE A 275 18.21 13.22 -2.88
CA ILE A 275 17.94 12.95 -4.29
C ILE A 275 18.92 13.72 -5.19
N ARG A 276 19.20 14.99 -4.86
CA ARG A 276 20.13 15.81 -5.65
C ARG A 276 21.55 15.24 -5.69
N LYS A 277 21.99 14.64 -4.60
CA LYS A 277 23.31 13.99 -4.51
C LYS A 277 23.40 12.65 -5.25
N HIS A 278 22.26 12.00 -5.43
CA HIS A 278 22.17 10.64 -6.02
C HIS A 278 21.46 10.64 -7.39
N ARG A 279 21.64 11.68 -8.18
CA ARG A 279 20.99 11.81 -9.51
C ARG A 279 21.57 10.86 -10.56
N GLU A 280 22.80 10.43 -10.37
CA GLU A 280 23.45 9.45 -11.24
C GLU A 280 23.60 8.15 -10.47
N PRO A 281 23.31 7.00 -11.13
CA PRO A 281 23.43 5.69 -10.52
C PRO A 281 24.90 5.29 -10.28
#